data_b7d141a68cf4cdd96293773eb9e9742e
#
_entry.id   b7d141a68cf4cdd96293773eb9e9742e
#
_cell.length_a   1.000
_cell.length_b   1.000
_cell.length_c   1.000
_cell.angle_alpha   90.00
_cell.angle_beta   90.00
_cell.angle_gamma   90.00
#
_symmetry.space_group_name_H-M   'P 1'
#
loop_
_entity.id
_entity.type
_entity.pdbx_description
1 polymer ?
#
loop_
_entity_poly.entity_id
_entity_poly.type
_entity_poly.pdbx_seq_one_letter_code
_entity_poly.pdbx_strand_id
1 'polypeptide(L)'
;GEIWFLLDKRFQMRPVLIENPSLTGKDLKAYNVIILANGVPNLTKGTETALKEWVAAGGVLIATGKASAWAGKQGLISLKTKETLLEKADSLSVYRSFADKAEAKAGKLIKGVILNCHLDKTHPLAWGLDQDEIAVIKTNDIIFQKDRDPYVSPLYYTKKPLLSGFLSADNANLLREEPAIMVKPYRSGKVIVFADDMNFRSYFFGTSKLFMNALFYNKCM
;
A
#
# COMPACT_ATOMS: atom_id res chain seq x y z
N GLY A 1 14.37 0.35 -3.19
CA GLY A 1 15.54 0.60 -2.31
C GLY A 1 15.20 0.50 -0.84
N GLU A 2 14.10 1.11 -0.39
CA GLU A 2 13.78 1.26 1.05
C GLU A 2 13.48 -0.06 1.75
N ILE A 3 12.70 -0.95 1.12
CA ILE A 3 12.44 -2.31 1.65
C ILE A 3 13.74 -3.10 1.73
N TRP A 4 14.58 -3.05 0.70
CA TRP A 4 15.89 -3.71 0.73
C TRP A 4 16.77 -3.15 1.85
N PHE A 5 16.85 -1.84 1.99
CA PHE A 5 17.64 -1.21 3.05
C PHE A 5 17.14 -1.61 4.44
N LEU A 6 15.81 -1.64 4.64
CA LEU A 6 15.22 -2.09 5.90
C LEU A 6 15.65 -3.52 6.23
N LEU A 7 15.46 -4.43 5.28
CA LEU A 7 15.72 -5.86 5.51
C LEU A 7 17.23 -6.15 5.62
N ASP A 8 18.03 -5.72 4.64
CA ASP A 8 19.45 -6.07 4.55
C ASP A 8 20.30 -5.27 5.56
N LYS A 9 20.14 -3.93 5.61
CA LYS A 9 21.01 -3.08 6.43
C LYS A 9 20.58 -2.96 7.88
N ARG A 10 19.28 -2.85 8.14
CA ARG A 10 18.80 -2.67 9.51
C ARG A 10 18.60 -4.00 10.24
N PHE A 11 17.96 -4.96 9.61
CA PHE A 11 17.61 -6.25 10.22
C PHE A 11 18.55 -7.39 9.85
N GLN A 12 19.56 -7.13 9.01
CA GLN A 12 20.56 -8.14 8.55
C GLN A 12 19.90 -9.39 7.93
N MET A 13 18.69 -9.22 7.42
CA MET A 13 18.00 -10.23 6.63
C MET A 13 18.45 -10.11 5.18
N ARG A 14 18.71 -11.23 4.51
CA ARG A 14 19.14 -11.26 3.11
C ARG A 14 17.94 -11.57 2.19
N PRO A 15 17.19 -10.57 1.72
CA PRO A 15 16.12 -10.82 0.77
C PRO A 15 16.69 -11.24 -0.58
N VAL A 16 16.05 -12.19 -1.22
CA VAL A 16 16.37 -12.54 -2.61
C VAL A 16 15.71 -11.50 -3.52
N LEU A 17 16.54 -10.80 -4.30
CA LEU A 17 16.05 -9.84 -5.30
C LEU A 17 15.88 -10.58 -6.63
N ILE A 18 14.65 -10.57 -7.16
CA ILE A 18 14.34 -11.23 -8.42
C ILE A 18 13.85 -10.17 -9.40
N GLU A 19 14.46 -10.10 -10.56
CA GLU A 19 13.98 -9.26 -11.65
C GLU A 19 12.75 -9.90 -12.31
N ASN A 20 11.76 -9.09 -12.65
CA ASN A 20 10.49 -9.56 -13.22
C ASN A 20 10.65 -10.54 -14.40
N PRO A 21 11.55 -10.31 -15.38
CA PRO A 21 11.72 -11.23 -16.50
C PRO A 21 12.26 -12.59 -16.10
N SER A 22 12.99 -12.68 -14.99
CA SER A 22 13.64 -13.90 -14.50
C SER A 22 12.73 -14.75 -13.61
N LEU A 23 11.56 -14.22 -13.21
CA LEU A 23 10.66 -14.93 -12.33
C LEU A 23 9.88 -16.01 -13.08
N THR A 24 10.10 -17.25 -12.73
CA THR A 24 9.38 -18.41 -13.27
C THR A 24 8.51 -19.08 -12.21
N GLY A 25 7.48 -19.79 -12.63
CA GLY A 25 6.59 -20.49 -11.69
C GLY A 25 7.28 -21.56 -10.82
N LYS A 26 8.43 -22.08 -11.26
CA LYS A 26 9.21 -23.04 -10.48
C LYS A 26 9.88 -22.38 -9.28
N ASP A 27 10.39 -21.16 -9.48
CA ASP A 27 11.14 -20.43 -8.45
C ASP A 27 10.23 -19.98 -7.31
N LEU A 28 8.94 -19.74 -7.57
CA LEU A 28 7.99 -19.27 -6.55
C LEU A 28 7.84 -20.25 -5.38
N LYS A 29 7.94 -21.55 -5.62
CA LYS A 29 7.78 -22.58 -4.58
C LYS A 29 8.84 -22.54 -3.49
N ALA A 30 9.98 -21.88 -3.75
CA ALA A 30 11.06 -21.73 -2.78
C ALA A 30 10.76 -20.64 -1.72
N TYR A 31 9.72 -19.83 -1.93
CA TYR A 31 9.43 -18.66 -1.09
C TYR A 31 8.11 -18.81 -0.35
N ASN A 32 8.09 -18.30 0.90
CA ASN A 32 6.89 -18.22 1.73
C ASN A 32 6.19 -16.87 1.56
N VAL A 33 6.98 -15.81 1.32
CA VAL A 33 6.50 -14.45 1.14
C VAL A 33 7.14 -13.85 -0.09
N ILE A 34 6.34 -13.22 -0.93
CA ILE A 34 6.79 -12.43 -2.07
C ILE A 34 6.36 -10.99 -1.86
N ILE A 35 7.29 -10.05 -2.06
CA ILE A 35 7.06 -8.62 -1.91
C ILE A 35 7.10 -7.98 -3.30
N LEU A 36 6.01 -7.36 -3.69
CA LEU A 36 5.96 -6.46 -4.85
C LEU A 36 6.13 -5.03 -4.35
N ALA A 37 7.33 -4.50 -4.54
CA ALA A 37 7.65 -3.12 -4.17
C ALA A 37 6.85 -2.12 -5.02
N ASN A 38 6.82 -0.85 -4.57
CA ASN A 38 6.11 0.22 -5.25
C ASN A 38 6.54 0.34 -6.73
N GLY A 39 5.62 0.09 -7.61
CA GLY A 39 5.77 0.07 -9.06
C GLY A 39 4.66 -0.76 -9.70
N VAL A 40 4.54 -0.68 -11.02
CA VAL A 40 3.65 -1.58 -11.77
C VAL A 40 4.51 -2.78 -12.20
N PRO A 41 4.23 -4.00 -11.69
CA PRO A 41 4.96 -5.17 -12.12
C PRO A 41 4.77 -5.41 -13.63
N ASN A 42 5.87 -5.63 -14.33
CA ASN A 42 5.84 -6.00 -15.75
C ASN A 42 6.05 -7.52 -15.86
N LEU A 43 5.02 -8.27 -15.52
CA LEU A 43 5.04 -9.73 -15.54
C LEU A 43 4.45 -10.26 -16.85
N THR A 44 4.95 -11.40 -17.31
CA THR A 44 4.28 -12.13 -18.38
C THR A 44 2.98 -12.75 -17.86
N LYS A 45 2.03 -13.04 -18.74
CA LYS A 45 0.78 -13.72 -18.35
C LYS A 45 1.02 -15.05 -17.64
N GLY A 46 2.06 -15.80 -18.07
CA GLY A 46 2.44 -17.04 -17.40
C GLY A 46 2.91 -16.83 -15.96
N THR A 47 3.74 -15.81 -15.74
CA THR A 47 4.22 -15.45 -14.40
C THR A 47 3.09 -14.93 -13.51
N GLU A 48 2.15 -14.15 -14.07
CA GLU A 48 0.96 -13.69 -13.33
C GLU A 48 0.09 -14.87 -12.88
N THR A 49 -0.12 -15.84 -13.76
CA THR A 49 -0.87 -17.07 -13.43
C THR A 49 -0.15 -17.88 -12.36
N ALA A 50 1.15 -18.10 -12.51
CA ALA A 50 1.95 -18.81 -11.53
C ALA A 50 1.96 -18.11 -10.14
N LEU A 51 2.00 -16.78 -10.12
CA LEU A 51 1.90 -16.01 -8.88
C LEU A 51 0.54 -16.20 -8.20
N LYS A 52 -0.55 -16.18 -8.97
CA LYS A 52 -1.90 -16.43 -8.44
C LYS A 52 -2.04 -17.85 -7.86
N GLU A 53 -1.52 -18.83 -8.57
CA GLU A 53 -1.52 -20.24 -8.12
C GLU A 53 -0.67 -20.40 -6.85
N TRP A 54 0.49 -19.75 -6.80
CA TRP A 54 1.36 -19.77 -5.63
C TRP A 54 0.68 -19.14 -4.40
N VAL A 55 0.03 -17.98 -4.53
CA VAL A 55 -0.75 -17.40 -3.43
C VAL A 55 -1.88 -18.33 -3.05
N ALA A 56 -2.62 -18.87 -4.03
CA ALA A 56 -3.73 -19.79 -3.80
C ALA A 56 -3.30 -21.08 -3.05
N ALA A 57 -2.07 -21.51 -3.21
CA ALA A 57 -1.48 -22.67 -2.54
C ALA A 57 -0.95 -22.38 -1.12
N GLY A 58 -1.08 -21.16 -0.62
CA GLY A 58 -0.66 -20.78 0.74
C GLY A 58 0.44 -19.72 0.82
N GLY A 59 0.90 -19.21 -0.31
CA GLY A 59 1.87 -18.10 -0.35
C GLY A 59 1.30 -16.79 0.18
N VAL A 60 2.15 -15.93 0.71
CA VAL A 60 1.78 -14.59 1.18
C VAL A 60 2.35 -13.53 0.26
N LEU A 61 1.47 -12.78 -0.37
CA LEU A 61 1.83 -11.66 -1.23
C LEU A 61 1.71 -10.34 -0.46
N ILE A 62 2.79 -9.60 -0.39
CA ILE A 62 2.82 -8.23 0.12
C ILE A 62 3.02 -7.28 -1.05
N ALA A 63 2.12 -6.32 -1.23
CA ALA A 63 2.27 -5.32 -2.28
C ALA A 63 2.18 -3.90 -1.71
N THR A 64 2.97 -2.97 -2.27
CA THR A 64 3.01 -1.58 -1.81
C THR A 64 2.73 -0.60 -2.95
N GLY A 65 2.05 0.48 -2.65
CA GLY A 65 1.78 1.56 -3.59
C GLY A 65 1.12 1.07 -4.90
N LYS A 66 1.71 1.36 -6.04
CA LYS A 66 1.17 0.99 -7.36
C LYS A 66 1.05 -0.53 -7.57
N ALA A 67 1.93 -1.33 -6.94
CA ALA A 67 1.81 -2.78 -6.98
C ALA A 67 0.54 -3.27 -6.27
N SER A 68 0.06 -2.57 -5.23
CA SER A 68 -1.22 -2.87 -4.57
C SER A 68 -2.41 -2.68 -5.52
N ALA A 69 -2.44 -1.56 -6.23
CA ALA A 69 -3.48 -1.31 -7.24
C ALA A 69 -3.43 -2.33 -8.39
N TRP A 70 -2.22 -2.73 -8.81
CA TRP A 70 -2.03 -3.78 -9.79
C TRP A 70 -2.57 -5.14 -9.28
N ALA A 71 -2.27 -5.53 -8.04
CA ALA A 71 -2.78 -6.76 -7.43
C ALA A 71 -4.32 -6.80 -7.39
N GLY A 72 -4.95 -5.65 -7.13
CA GLY A 72 -6.40 -5.49 -7.24
C GLY A 72 -6.92 -5.72 -8.66
N LYS A 73 -6.30 -5.10 -9.66
CA LYS A 73 -6.66 -5.26 -11.08
C LYS A 73 -6.49 -6.70 -11.57
N GLN A 74 -5.50 -7.41 -11.04
CA GLN A 74 -5.28 -8.83 -11.35
C GLN A 74 -6.22 -9.78 -10.61
N GLY A 75 -7.09 -9.28 -9.72
CA GLY A 75 -8.01 -10.12 -8.94
C GLY A 75 -7.32 -10.96 -7.86
N LEU A 76 -6.10 -10.61 -7.46
CA LEU A 76 -5.40 -11.23 -6.33
C LEU A 76 -5.98 -10.78 -4.98
N ILE A 77 -6.59 -9.62 -4.96
CA ILE A 77 -7.31 -9.08 -3.82
C ILE A 77 -8.53 -8.32 -4.34
N SER A 78 -9.67 -8.47 -3.66
CA SER A 78 -10.84 -7.61 -3.93
C SER A 78 -10.54 -6.21 -3.38
N LEU A 79 -9.88 -5.39 -4.18
CA LEU A 79 -9.46 -4.04 -3.86
C LEU A 79 -10.07 -3.07 -4.86
N LYS A 80 -10.78 -2.07 -4.35
CA LYS A 80 -11.22 -0.92 -5.12
C LYS A 80 -10.39 0.30 -4.73
N THR A 81 -10.02 1.10 -5.71
CA THR A 81 -9.36 2.40 -5.50
C THR A 81 -10.32 3.52 -5.86
N LYS A 82 -10.21 4.64 -5.16
CA LYS A 82 -10.94 5.85 -5.55
C LYS A 82 -10.27 6.49 -6.75
N GLU A 83 -11.08 7.10 -7.59
CA GLU A 83 -10.61 8.01 -8.62
C GLU A 83 -10.01 9.25 -7.96
N THR A 84 -8.78 9.59 -8.31
CA THR A 84 -8.08 10.74 -7.74
C THR A 84 -8.49 12.03 -8.45
N LEU A 85 -8.19 13.18 -7.85
CA LEU A 85 -8.47 14.48 -8.48
C LEU A 85 -7.69 14.69 -9.78
N LEU A 86 -6.59 13.96 -9.98
CA LEU A 86 -5.82 13.99 -11.23
C LEU A 86 -6.53 13.25 -12.36
N GLU A 87 -7.19 12.15 -12.03
CA GLU A 87 -7.89 11.30 -13.01
C GLU A 87 -9.25 11.88 -13.38
N LYS A 88 -9.86 12.66 -12.48
CA LYS A 88 -11.11 13.35 -12.77
C LYS A 88 -10.88 14.38 -13.86
N ALA A 89 -11.58 14.22 -14.98
CA ALA A 89 -11.65 15.24 -16.00
C ALA A 89 -12.13 16.56 -15.36
N ASP A 90 -11.47 17.67 -15.68
CA ASP A 90 -12.00 18.99 -15.29
C ASP A 90 -13.39 19.12 -15.91
N SER A 91 -14.42 19.22 -15.07
CA SER A 91 -15.77 19.55 -15.51
C SER A 91 -15.70 20.88 -16.28
N LEU A 92 -16.36 20.91 -17.43
CA LEU A 92 -16.32 21.97 -18.43
C LEU A 92 -16.04 23.37 -17.89
N SER A 93 -14.92 23.93 -18.39
CA SER A 93 -14.67 25.34 -18.67
C SER A 93 -15.10 26.39 -17.63
N VAL A 94 -14.42 26.40 -16.50
CA VAL A 94 -14.18 27.68 -15.83
C VAL A 94 -12.87 28.21 -16.38
N TYR A 95 -12.90 29.33 -17.11
CA TYR A 95 -11.66 30.02 -17.50
C TYR A 95 -10.90 30.38 -16.22
N ARG A 96 -9.62 29.95 -16.16
CA ARG A 96 -8.72 30.25 -15.06
C ARG A 96 -7.56 31.10 -15.54
N SER A 97 -7.01 31.93 -14.67
CA SER A 97 -5.77 32.63 -14.96
C SER A 97 -4.63 31.62 -15.21
N PHE A 98 -3.77 31.92 -16.17
CA PHE A 98 -2.57 31.10 -16.38
C PHE A 98 -1.66 31.10 -15.14
N ALA A 99 -1.66 32.19 -14.36
CA ALA A 99 -0.92 32.29 -13.11
C ALA A 99 -1.35 31.21 -12.09
N ASP A 100 -2.63 30.82 -12.09
CA ASP A 100 -3.19 29.85 -11.12
C ASP A 100 -2.92 28.39 -11.53
N LYS A 101 -2.34 28.16 -12.73
CA LYS A 101 -2.16 26.81 -13.28
C LYS A 101 -1.32 25.89 -12.39
N ALA A 102 -0.26 26.43 -11.82
CA ALA A 102 0.65 25.65 -10.95
C ALA A 102 -0.04 25.26 -9.63
N GLU A 103 -0.75 26.20 -9.01
CA GLU A 103 -1.49 26.00 -7.77
C GLU A 103 -2.66 25.03 -7.96
N ALA A 104 -3.44 25.21 -9.01
CA ALA A 104 -4.54 24.30 -9.35
C ALA A 104 -4.05 22.85 -9.58
N LYS A 105 -2.89 22.69 -10.22
CA LYS A 105 -2.27 21.37 -10.40
C LYS A 105 -1.78 20.80 -9.06
N ALA A 106 -1.13 21.63 -8.24
CA ALA A 106 -0.63 21.22 -6.93
C ALA A 106 -1.79 20.77 -6.01
N GLY A 107 -2.93 21.46 -6.05
CA GLY A 107 -4.12 21.11 -5.28
C GLY A 107 -4.71 19.74 -5.62
N LYS A 108 -4.47 19.22 -6.82
CA LYS A 108 -4.93 17.88 -7.24
C LYS A 108 -4.00 16.75 -6.79
N LEU A 109 -2.75 17.06 -6.42
CA LEU A 109 -1.72 16.07 -6.11
C LEU A 109 -1.65 15.77 -4.61
N ILE A 110 -1.33 14.52 -4.27
CA ILE A 110 -0.90 14.12 -2.93
C ILE A 110 0.58 13.75 -3.01
N LYS A 111 1.45 14.62 -2.49
CA LYS A 111 2.90 14.41 -2.55
C LYS A 111 3.58 14.81 -1.26
N GLY A 112 4.10 13.82 -0.53
CA GLY A 112 4.94 14.07 0.63
C GLY A 112 4.21 14.68 1.82
N VAL A 113 3.02 14.16 2.16
CA VAL A 113 2.25 14.57 3.33
C VAL A 113 2.33 13.52 4.44
N ILE A 114 2.34 13.97 5.69
CA ILE A 114 2.25 13.12 6.87
C ILE A 114 0.80 13.10 7.32
N LEU A 115 0.24 11.89 7.39
CA LEU A 115 -1.15 11.66 7.71
C LEU A 115 -1.28 10.85 9.00
N ASN A 116 -2.32 11.13 9.76
CA ASN A 116 -2.69 10.38 10.94
C ASN A 116 -3.62 9.22 10.56
N CYS A 117 -3.30 8.03 11.02
CA CYS A 117 -4.10 6.83 10.83
C CYS A 117 -4.48 6.22 12.17
N HIS A 118 -5.70 5.73 12.25
CA HIS A 118 -6.15 4.89 13.35
C HIS A 118 -5.64 3.47 13.15
N LEU A 119 -5.14 2.85 14.24
CA LEU A 119 -4.55 1.52 14.26
C LEU A 119 -5.40 0.57 15.13
N ASP A 120 -5.85 -0.52 14.52
CA ASP A 120 -6.46 -1.63 15.27
C ASP A 120 -5.36 -2.46 15.96
N LYS A 121 -5.15 -2.22 17.24
CA LYS A 121 -4.14 -2.92 18.06
C LYS A 121 -4.42 -4.41 18.27
N THR A 122 -5.63 -4.85 18.03
CA THR A 122 -6.00 -6.27 18.15
C THR A 122 -5.53 -7.10 16.95
N HIS A 123 -5.31 -6.45 15.82
CA HIS A 123 -4.85 -7.11 14.60
C HIS A 123 -3.35 -7.45 14.68
N PRO A 124 -2.91 -8.65 14.21
CA PRO A 124 -1.51 -9.08 14.28
C PRO A 124 -0.50 -8.12 13.63
N LEU A 125 -0.90 -7.35 12.61
CA LEU A 125 -0.04 -6.31 12.05
C LEU A 125 0.37 -5.24 13.06
N ALA A 126 -0.46 -4.97 14.07
CA ALA A 126 -0.23 -3.94 15.07
C ALA A 126 0.49 -4.45 16.34
N TRP A 127 0.77 -5.74 16.44
CA TRP A 127 1.38 -6.30 17.65
C TRP A 127 2.72 -5.63 18.00
N GLY A 128 2.83 -5.23 19.27
CA GLY A 128 3.95 -4.48 19.82
C GLY A 128 3.96 -2.99 19.47
N LEU A 129 2.79 -2.45 19.08
CA LEU A 129 2.50 -1.02 19.01
C LEU A 129 1.40 -0.71 20.03
N ASP A 130 1.63 0.29 20.89
CA ASP A 130 0.73 0.63 21.99
C ASP A 130 -0.20 1.79 21.68
N GLN A 131 0.10 2.56 20.62
CA GLN A 131 -0.68 3.73 20.22
C GLN A 131 -1.92 3.33 19.42
N ASP A 132 -3.02 4.07 19.63
CA ASP A 132 -4.25 3.93 18.83
C ASP A 132 -4.16 4.64 17.49
N GLU A 133 -3.20 5.55 17.34
CA GLU A 133 -2.97 6.31 16.13
C GLU A 133 -1.49 6.31 15.76
N ILE A 134 -1.20 6.29 14.47
CA ILE A 134 0.15 6.28 13.94
C ILE A 134 0.28 7.21 12.73
N ALA A 135 1.39 7.92 12.66
CA ALA A 135 1.71 8.75 11.51
C ALA A 135 2.23 7.91 10.35
N VAL A 136 1.67 8.14 9.16
CA VAL A 136 2.14 7.55 7.89
C VAL A 136 2.54 8.65 6.93
N ILE A 137 3.49 8.36 6.04
CA ILE A 137 3.83 9.26 4.96
C ILE A 137 3.20 8.77 3.66
N LYS A 138 2.50 9.68 2.98
CA LYS A 138 1.89 9.42 1.69
C LYS A 138 2.61 10.19 0.59
N THR A 139 3.17 9.45 -0.36
CA THR A 139 3.95 10.00 -1.49
C THR A 139 3.30 9.74 -2.85
N ASN A 140 2.11 9.16 -2.85
CA ASN A 140 1.39 8.74 -4.05
C ASN A 140 -0.12 9.05 -3.93
N ASP A 141 -0.82 8.95 -5.05
CA ASP A 141 -2.26 9.27 -5.15
C ASP A 141 -3.17 8.04 -4.99
N ILE A 142 -2.66 6.89 -4.54
CA ILE A 142 -3.46 5.67 -4.39
C ILE A 142 -4.30 5.77 -3.12
N ILE A 143 -5.62 5.67 -3.28
CA ILE A 143 -6.58 5.70 -2.19
C ILE A 143 -7.42 4.43 -2.28
N PHE A 144 -7.31 3.55 -1.30
CA PHE A 144 -8.17 2.37 -1.20
C PHE A 144 -9.59 2.80 -0.80
N GLN A 145 -10.59 2.08 -1.28
CA GLN A 145 -11.95 2.22 -0.79
C GLN A 145 -12.22 1.26 0.36
N LYS A 146 -13.07 1.68 1.29
CA LYS A 146 -13.59 0.80 2.35
C LYS A 146 -14.17 -0.48 1.76
N ASP A 147 -13.87 -1.58 2.40
CA ASP A 147 -14.46 -2.87 2.09
C ASP A 147 -15.78 -3.07 2.87
N ARG A 148 -16.59 -4.03 2.42
CA ARG A 148 -17.78 -4.45 3.15
C ARG A 148 -17.45 -5.21 4.44
N ASP A 149 -16.32 -5.92 4.44
CA ASP A 149 -15.79 -6.57 5.62
C ASP A 149 -15.00 -5.55 6.46
N PRO A 150 -15.46 -5.22 7.67
CA PRO A 150 -14.82 -4.22 8.51
C PRO A 150 -13.49 -4.67 9.10
N TYR A 151 -13.17 -5.97 9.08
CA TYR A 151 -12.00 -6.54 9.73
C TYR A 151 -10.74 -6.58 8.85
N VAL A 152 -10.88 -6.29 7.57
CA VAL A 152 -9.77 -6.38 6.60
C VAL A 152 -8.83 -5.17 6.61
N SER A 153 -9.15 -4.13 7.36
CA SER A 153 -8.42 -2.84 7.32
C SER A 153 -7.88 -2.46 8.69
N PRO A 154 -6.74 -3.01 9.11
CA PRO A 154 -6.16 -2.73 10.44
C PRO A 154 -5.59 -1.32 10.59
N LEU A 155 -5.41 -0.60 9.49
CA LEU A 155 -4.95 0.78 9.48
C LEU A 155 -5.78 1.59 8.49
N TYR A 156 -6.37 2.70 8.95
CA TYR A 156 -7.15 3.61 8.12
C TYR A 156 -6.97 5.07 8.54
N TYR A 157 -7.09 5.99 7.59
CA TYR A 157 -6.92 7.41 7.86
C TYR A 157 -7.99 7.93 8.81
N THR A 158 -7.62 8.85 9.71
CA THR A 158 -8.57 9.48 10.62
C THR A 158 -9.53 10.42 9.89
N LYS A 159 -10.54 10.95 10.59
CA LYS A 159 -11.49 11.95 10.04
C LYS A 159 -10.80 13.25 9.62
N LYS A 160 -9.68 13.60 10.27
CA LYS A 160 -8.83 14.76 9.94
C LYS A 160 -7.39 14.25 9.80
N PRO A 161 -7.05 13.68 8.64
CA PRO A 161 -5.82 12.90 8.53
C PRO A 161 -4.55 13.75 8.45
N LEU A 162 -4.61 15.01 8.04
CA LEU A 162 -3.40 15.82 7.83
C LEU A 162 -2.72 16.17 9.16
N LEU A 163 -1.47 15.72 9.32
CA LEU A 163 -0.57 16.12 10.40
C LEU A 163 0.43 17.17 9.93
N SER A 164 1.00 17.00 8.74
CA SER A 164 2.02 17.90 8.21
C SER A 164 2.09 17.85 6.69
N GLY A 165 2.49 18.96 6.08
CA GLY A 165 2.56 19.09 4.63
C GLY A 165 1.32 19.77 4.03
N PHE A 166 1.23 19.78 2.70
CA PHE A 166 0.10 20.36 1.98
C PHE A 166 -0.86 19.26 1.49
N LEU A 167 -2.12 19.36 1.85
CA LEU A 167 -3.20 18.50 1.39
C LEU A 167 -4.43 19.38 1.12
N SER A 168 -4.94 19.39 -0.09
CA SER A 168 -6.18 20.12 -0.41
C SER A 168 -7.37 19.54 0.36
N ALA A 169 -8.38 20.35 0.61
CA ALA A 169 -9.60 19.93 1.29
C ALA A 169 -10.28 18.76 0.57
N ASP A 170 -10.27 18.77 -0.76
CA ASP A 170 -10.86 17.72 -1.58
C ASP A 170 -10.09 16.39 -1.44
N ASN A 171 -8.74 16.43 -1.44
CA ASN A 171 -7.93 15.25 -1.19
C ASN A 171 -8.09 14.75 0.25
N ALA A 172 -8.19 15.64 1.23
CA ALA A 172 -8.46 15.26 2.61
C ALA A 172 -9.82 14.55 2.75
N ASN A 173 -10.84 15.04 2.05
CA ASN A 173 -12.16 14.40 2.01
C ASN A 173 -12.13 13.03 1.32
N LEU A 174 -11.33 12.87 0.26
CA LEU A 174 -11.16 11.56 -0.41
C LEU A 174 -10.50 10.53 0.50
N LEU A 175 -9.56 10.95 1.33
CA LEU A 175 -8.80 10.08 2.25
C LEU A 175 -9.57 9.74 3.53
N ARG A 176 -10.51 10.56 3.95
CA ARG A 176 -11.21 10.46 5.24
C ARG A 176 -11.72 9.04 5.49
N GLU A 177 -11.23 8.42 6.57
CA GLU A 177 -11.62 7.09 7.05
C GLU A 177 -11.43 5.96 6.02
N GLU A 178 -10.63 6.17 4.97
CA GLU A 178 -10.30 5.13 4.00
C GLU A 178 -9.11 4.27 4.45
N PRO A 179 -9.03 3.01 4.01
CA PRO A 179 -7.95 2.12 4.38
C PRO A 179 -6.57 2.59 3.89
N ALA A 180 -5.57 2.50 4.75
CA ALA A 180 -4.15 2.61 4.39
C ALA A 180 -3.50 1.23 4.22
N ILE A 181 -4.03 0.21 4.93
CA ILE A 181 -3.61 -1.19 4.79
C ILE A 181 -4.86 -2.05 4.67
N MET A 182 -4.78 -3.07 3.80
CA MET A 182 -5.80 -4.12 3.74
C MET A 182 -5.15 -5.50 3.74
N VAL A 183 -5.78 -6.44 4.44
CA VAL A 183 -5.37 -7.83 4.54
C VAL A 183 -6.53 -8.71 4.14
N LYS A 184 -6.35 -9.55 3.12
CA LYS A 184 -7.41 -10.45 2.66
C LYS A 184 -6.90 -11.85 2.36
N PRO A 185 -7.68 -12.87 2.68
CA PRO A 185 -7.38 -14.22 2.23
C PRO A 185 -7.52 -14.33 0.70
N TYR A 186 -6.71 -15.19 0.10
CA TYR A 186 -6.85 -15.62 -1.27
C TYR A 186 -6.70 -17.13 -1.32
N ARG A 187 -7.82 -17.86 -1.27
CA ARG A 187 -7.86 -19.31 -1.07
C ARG A 187 -7.08 -19.71 0.20
N SER A 188 -6.03 -20.54 0.07
CA SER A 188 -5.19 -20.96 1.21
C SER A 188 -4.12 -19.95 1.59
N GLY A 189 -3.87 -18.95 0.77
CA GLY A 189 -2.87 -17.90 1.00
C GLY A 189 -3.49 -16.57 1.37
N LYS A 190 -2.69 -15.52 1.25
CA LYS A 190 -3.05 -14.19 1.73
C LYS A 190 -2.42 -13.08 0.91
N VAL A 191 -3.12 -11.97 0.78
CA VAL A 191 -2.63 -10.75 0.14
C VAL A 191 -2.72 -9.60 1.13
N ILE A 192 -1.60 -8.93 1.35
CA ILE A 192 -1.46 -7.76 2.22
C ILE A 192 -1.07 -6.58 1.34
N VAL A 193 -1.86 -5.52 1.35
CA VAL A 193 -1.61 -4.33 0.52
C VAL A 193 -1.46 -3.08 1.37
N PHE A 194 -0.47 -2.28 0.99
CA PHE A 194 -0.17 -0.99 1.60
C PHE A 194 -0.39 0.11 0.57
N ALA A 195 -1.23 1.09 0.88
CA ALA A 195 -1.43 2.26 0.03
C ALA A 195 -0.21 3.19 0.07
N ASP A 196 0.44 3.27 1.24
CA ASP A 196 1.49 4.21 1.55
C ASP A 196 2.87 3.55 1.65
N ASP A 197 3.89 4.39 1.72
CA ASP A 197 5.26 3.95 1.90
C ASP A 197 5.57 3.78 3.39
N MET A 198 5.46 2.53 3.87
CA MET A 198 5.69 2.20 5.28
C MET A 198 7.16 2.28 5.69
N ASN A 199 8.07 2.34 4.73
CA ASN A 199 9.51 2.28 4.97
C ASN A 199 10.24 3.52 4.49
N PHE A 200 9.52 4.63 4.28
CA PHE A 200 10.04 5.85 3.71
C PHE A 200 11.35 6.27 4.38
N ARG A 201 12.44 6.29 3.57
CA ARG A 201 13.81 6.64 3.99
C ARG A 201 14.27 5.95 5.28
N SER A 202 13.61 4.86 5.67
CA SER A 202 13.94 4.03 6.84
C SER A 202 13.94 4.75 8.21
N TYR A 203 13.25 5.88 8.34
CA TYR A 203 13.14 6.57 9.64
C TYR A 203 11.73 6.55 10.25
N PHE A 204 10.71 6.10 9.53
CA PHE A 204 9.38 5.85 10.09
C PHE A 204 9.34 4.49 10.80
N PHE A 205 9.80 4.44 12.05
CA PHE A 205 9.95 3.18 12.79
C PHE A 205 8.63 2.47 13.05
N GLY A 206 7.57 3.20 13.39
CA GLY A 206 6.26 2.63 13.66
C GLY A 206 5.68 1.92 12.44
N THR A 207 5.70 2.58 11.28
CA THR A 207 5.19 1.97 10.04
C THR A 207 6.07 0.85 9.51
N SER A 208 7.41 0.95 9.70
CA SER A 208 8.31 -0.15 9.40
C SER A 208 8.00 -1.40 10.22
N LYS A 209 7.53 -1.23 11.48
CA LYS A 209 7.10 -2.35 12.32
C LYS A 209 5.86 -3.03 11.75
N LEU A 210 4.89 -2.29 11.24
CA LEU A 210 3.72 -2.87 10.55
C LEU A 210 4.16 -3.74 9.36
N PHE A 211 5.12 -3.25 8.57
CA PHE A 211 5.67 -4.02 7.46
C PHE A 211 6.42 -5.28 7.93
N MET A 212 7.22 -5.19 8.99
CA MET A 212 7.88 -6.36 9.57
C MET A 212 6.88 -7.37 10.15
N ASN A 213 5.81 -6.89 10.80
CA ASN A 213 4.75 -7.77 11.27
C ASN A 213 4.04 -8.48 10.12
N ALA A 214 3.88 -7.84 8.96
CA ALA A 214 3.36 -8.50 7.76
C ALA A 214 4.26 -9.65 7.29
N LEU A 215 5.57 -9.55 7.48
CA LEU A 215 6.50 -10.63 7.15
C LEU A 215 6.44 -11.79 8.15
N PHE A 216 6.40 -11.50 9.45
CA PHE A 216 6.56 -12.52 10.50
C PHE A 216 5.25 -13.08 11.02
N TYR A 217 4.21 -12.26 11.13
CA TYR A 217 2.91 -12.65 11.70
C TYR A 217 1.82 -12.91 10.67
N ASN A 218 2.19 -13.03 9.39
CA ASN A 218 1.21 -13.25 8.33
C ASN A 218 0.36 -14.52 8.52
N LYS A 219 0.85 -15.54 9.22
CA LYS A 219 0.07 -16.74 9.52
C LYS A 219 -0.96 -16.56 10.64
N CYS A 220 -0.85 -15.49 11.42
CA CYS A 220 -1.75 -15.17 12.52
C CYS A 220 -2.94 -14.30 12.11
N MET A 221 -3.01 -13.91 10.83
CA MET A 221 -4.02 -13.00 10.27
C MET A 221 -5.10 -13.78 9.51
#